data_f1660a37df47879f41c07f2bd567cf8a
#
_entry.id   f1660a37df47879f41c07f2bd567cf8a
#
_cell.length_a   1.000
_cell.length_b   1.000
_cell.length_c   1.000
_cell.angle_alpha   90.00
_cell.angle_beta   90.00
_cell.angle_gamma   90.00
#
_symmetry.space_group_name_H-M   'P 1'
#
loop_
_entity.id
_entity.type
_entity.pdbx_description
1 polymer ?
#
loop_
_entity_poly.entity_id
_entity_poly.type
_entity_poly.pdbx_seq_one_letter_code
_entity_poly.pdbx_strand_id
1 'polypeptide(L)'
;MTTAEEARRKTLNAIKEKYKDQLEMIDVIIDLACKELKYEDTVTFESDEDRSIVRLYLDELGYETWCGIGGEYKLTISWRHEKGNKK
;
A
#
# COMPACT_ATOMS: atom_id res chain seq x y z
N MET A 1 23.37 13.11 13.49
CA MET A 1 22.77 13.22 12.17
C MET A 1 21.82 12.08 11.91
N THR A 2 20.70 12.36 11.23
CA THR A 2 19.69 11.32 10.94
C THR A 2 20.23 10.34 9.90
N THR A 3 20.09 9.06 10.17
CA THR A 3 20.47 8.03 9.19
C THR A 3 19.38 7.89 8.15
N ALA A 4 19.73 7.24 7.04
CA ALA A 4 18.74 6.98 5.99
C ALA A 4 17.59 6.12 6.51
N GLU A 5 17.89 5.17 7.38
CA GLU A 5 16.86 4.32 7.96
C GLU A 5 15.91 5.12 8.84
N GLU A 6 16.45 6.03 9.63
CA GLU A 6 15.62 6.89 10.48
C GLU A 6 14.75 7.82 9.63
N ALA A 7 15.33 8.38 8.56
CA ALA A 7 14.57 9.26 7.68
C ALA A 7 13.44 8.51 7.00
N ARG A 8 13.71 7.27 6.56
CA ARG A 8 12.68 6.44 5.93
C ARG A 8 11.54 6.16 6.91
N ARG A 9 11.89 5.83 8.15
CA ARG A 9 10.87 5.55 9.17
C ARG A 9 10.02 6.78 9.46
N LYS A 10 10.65 7.95 9.52
CA LYS A 10 9.91 9.18 9.74
C LYS A 10 8.95 9.46 8.60
N THR A 11 9.38 9.21 7.36
CA THR A 11 8.52 9.41 6.20
C THR A 11 7.34 8.45 6.25
N LEU A 12 7.57 7.19 6.59
CA LEU A 12 6.49 6.21 6.67
C LEU A 12 5.50 6.58 7.76
N ASN A 13 5.98 7.07 8.90
CA ASN A 13 5.09 7.50 9.96
C ASN A 13 4.27 8.72 9.54
N ALA A 14 4.85 9.62 8.78
CA ALA A 14 4.12 10.80 8.28
C ALA A 14 3.02 10.38 7.30
N ILE A 15 3.30 9.41 6.45
CA ILE A 15 2.30 8.88 5.53
C ILE A 15 1.17 8.21 6.32
N LYS A 16 1.53 7.42 7.33
CA LYS A 16 0.55 6.74 8.15
C LYS A 16 -0.40 7.73 8.82
N GLU A 17 0.13 8.85 9.29
CA GLU A 17 -0.70 9.87 9.91
C GLU A 17 -1.60 10.56 8.91
N LYS A 18 -1.04 10.94 7.77
CA LYS A 18 -1.80 11.72 6.79
C LYS A 18 -2.89 10.89 6.12
N TYR A 19 -2.63 9.62 5.88
CA TYR A 19 -3.56 8.74 5.18
C TYR A 19 -4.18 7.70 6.09
N LYS A 20 -4.32 8.04 7.37
CA LYS A 20 -4.77 7.09 8.38
C LYS A 20 -6.09 6.43 8.00
N ASP A 21 -7.08 7.23 7.58
CA ASP A 21 -8.40 6.69 7.26
C ASP A 21 -8.34 5.75 6.07
N GLN A 22 -7.57 6.13 5.05
CA GLN A 22 -7.44 5.28 3.87
C GLN A 22 -6.72 3.99 4.18
N LEU A 23 -5.68 4.06 5.02
CA LEU A 23 -4.94 2.87 5.40
C LEU A 23 -5.79 1.93 6.23
N GLU A 24 -6.63 2.47 7.11
CA GLU A 24 -7.55 1.64 7.88
C GLU A 24 -8.55 0.95 6.97
N MET A 25 -9.05 1.66 5.96
CA MET A 25 -9.97 1.06 5.00
C MET A 25 -9.28 -0.06 4.22
N ILE A 26 -8.03 0.15 3.83
CA ILE A 26 -7.26 -0.88 3.13
C ILE A 26 -7.09 -2.11 4.00
N ASP A 27 -6.82 -1.92 5.29
CA ASP A 27 -6.72 -3.05 6.22
C ASP A 27 -8.01 -3.86 6.24
N VAL A 28 -9.16 -3.17 6.26
CA VAL A 28 -10.44 -3.87 6.25
C VAL A 28 -10.63 -4.64 4.96
N ILE A 29 -10.27 -4.04 3.84
CA ILE A 29 -10.38 -4.69 2.54
C ILE A 29 -9.52 -5.94 2.48
N ILE A 30 -8.28 -5.84 2.97
CA ILE A 30 -7.37 -6.98 3.00
C ILE A 30 -7.93 -8.09 3.89
N ASP A 31 -8.45 -7.71 5.04
CA ASP A 31 -9.02 -8.67 5.99
C ASP A 31 -10.18 -9.43 5.37
N LEU A 32 -11.07 -8.72 4.70
CA LEU A 32 -12.21 -9.36 4.03
C LEU A 32 -11.76 -10.27 2.91
N ALA A 33 -10.78 -9.81 2.13
CA ALA A 33 -10.25 -10.63 1.04
C ALA A 33 -9.62 -11.91 1.58
N CYS A 34 -8.91 -11.82 2.68
CA CYS A 34 -8.31 -13.00 3.31
C CYS A 34 -9.38 -14.01 3.73
N LYS A 35 -10.50 -13.52 4.27
CA LYS A 35 -11.58 -14.40 4.66
C LYS A 35 -12.23 -15.07 3.47
N GLU A 36 -12.14 -14.46 2.29
CA GLU A 36 -12.64 -15.03 1.05
C GLU A 36 -11.58 -15.87 0.33
N LEU A 37 -10.45 -16.10 0.98
CA LEU A 37 -9.35 -16.90 0.46
C LEU A 37 -8.71 -16.28 -0.78
N LYS A 38 -8.68 -14.94 -0.82
CA LYS A 38 -8.04 -14.20 -1.89
C LYS A 38 -6.66 -13.75 -1.45
N TYR A 39 -5.80 -13.50 -2.44
CA TYR A 39 -4.44 -13.01 -2.18
C TYR A 39 -4.23 -11.60 -2.69
N GLU A 40 -5.26 -10.95 -3.19
CA GLU A 40 -5.13 -9.60 -3.71
C GLU A 40 -6.50 -8.94 -3.75
N ASP A 41 -6.46 -7.62 -3.81
CA ASP A 41 -7.67 -6.83 -4.02
C ASP A 41 -7.26 -5.48 -4.59
N THR A 42 -8.25 -4.73 -5.06
CA THR A 42 -8.01 -3.45 -5.71
C THR A 42 -8.71 -2.36 -4.95
N VAL A 43 -8.02 -1.23 -4.77
CA VAL A 43 -8.60 -0.06 -4.13
C VAL A 43 -8.53 1.12 -5.10
N THR A 44 -9.44 2.07 -4.92
CA THR A 44 -9.51 3.25 -5.77
C THR A 44 -9.17 4.48 -4.94
N PHE A 45 -8.39 5.39 -5.52
CA PHE A 45 -8.01 6.62 -4.87
C PHE A 45 -8.61 7.81 -5.60
N GLU A 46 -8.58 8.98 -4.96
CA GLU A 46 -9.15 10.18 -5.53
C GLU A 46 -8.19 10.90 -6.46
N SER A 47 -6.90 10.64 -6.34
CA SER A 47 -5.91 11.30 -7.15
C SER A 47 -4.72 10.38 -7.36
N ASP A 48 -3.94 10.72 -8.39
CA ASP A 48 -2.71 9.98 -8.67
C ASP A 48 -1.69 10.16 -7.54
N GLU A 49 -1.69 11.35 -6.94
CA GLU A 49 -0.75 11.63 -5.86
C GLU A 49 -1.03 10.74 -4.66
N ASP A 50 -2.31 10.63 -4.27
CA ASP A 50 -2.68 9.79 -3.14
C ASP A 50 -2.30 8.34 -3.41
N ARG A 51 -2.60 7.86 -4.62
CA ARG A 51 -2.26 6.49 -5.00
C ARG A 51 -0.76 6.24 -4.90
N SER A 52 0.03 7.17 -5.43
CA SER A 52 1.48 7.00 -5.45
C SER A 52 2.07 6.97 -4.04
N ILE A 53 1.60 7.85 -3.18
CA ILE A 53 2.14 7.92 -1.81
C ILE A 53 1.76 6.68 -1.01
N VAL A 54 0.50 6.26 -1.08
CA VAL A 54 0.06 5.08 -0.36
C VAL A 54 0.75 3.83 -0.91
N ARG A 55 0.96 3.80 -2.23
CA ARG A 55 1.68 2.69 -2.85
C ARG A 55 3.09 2.55 -2.27
N LEU A 56 3.78 3.68 -2.12
CA LEU A 56 5.11 3.67 -1.53
C LEU A 56 5.09 3.06 -0.14
N TYR A 57 4.11 3.44 0.66
CA TYR A 57 3.97 2.93 2.02
C TYR A 57 3.74 1.42 2.00
N LEU A 58 2.85 0.94 1.15
CA LEU A 58 2.53 -0.48 1.06
C LEU A 58 3.73 -1.30 0.56
N ASP A 59 4.47 -0.73 -0.41
CA ASP A 59 5.67 -1.40 -0.89
C ASP A 59 6.68 -1.62 0.24
N GLU A 60 6.81 -0.63 1.12
CA GLU A 60 7.74 -0.74 2.24
C GLU A 60 7.29 -1.77 3.27
N LEU A 61 5.98 -2.04 3.33
CA LEU A 61 5.46 -3.07 4.22
C LEU A 61 5.57 -4.48 3.64
N GLY A 62 5.99 -4.60 2.39
CA GLY A 62 6.20 -5.90 1.78
C GLY A 62 5.12 -6.34 0.81
N TYR A 63 4.12 -5.51 0.56
CA TYR A 63 3.10 -5.82 -0.42
C TYR A 63 3.61 -5.60 -1.83
N GLU A 64 3.09 -6.36 -2.77
CA GLU A 64 3.28 -6.09 -4.19
C GLU A 64 2.10 -5.26 -4.67
N THR A 65 2.38 -4.26 -5.50
CA THR A 65 1.33 -3.35 -5.95
C THR A 65 1.45 -3.10 -7.44
N TRP A 66 0.29 -2.90 -8.08
CA TRP A 66 0.22 -2.55 -9.50
C TRP A 66 -0.76 -1.41 -9.67
N CYS A 67 -0.42 -0.47 -10.53
CA CYS A 67 -1.35 0.58 -10.90
C CYS A 67 -2.29 0.05 -11.97
N GLY A 68 -3.58 0.33 -11.81
CA GLY A 68 -4.56 -0.07 -12.81
C GLY A 68 -4.45 0.77 -14.06
N ILE A 69 -5.02 0.24 -15.15
CA ILE A 69 -5.09 0.93 -16.41
C ILE A 69 -6.49 1.54 -16.54
N GLY A 70 -6.56 2.74 -17.10
CA GLY A 70 -7.84 3.39 -17.28
C GLY A 70 -7.89 4.74 -16.62
N GLY A 71 -9.09 5.33 -16.60
CA GLY A 71 -9.27 6.67 -16.09
C GLY A 71 -9.39 6.79 -14.59
N GLU A 72 -9.43 5.68 -13.87
CA GLU A 72 -9.56 5.69 -12.43
C GLU A 72 -8.22 5.41 -11.76
N TYR A 73 -8.04 5.96 -10.57
CA TYR A 73 -6.79 5.81 -9.84
C TYR A 73 -6.85 4.54 -9.00
N LYS A 74 -6.69 3.41 -9.67
CA LYS A 74 -6.80 2.10 -9.02
C LYS A 74 -5.43 1.56 -8.68
N LEU A 75 -5.38 0.83 -7.59
CA LEU A 75 -4.16 0.17 -7.14
C LEU A 75 -4.51 -1.24 -6.71
N THR A 76 -3.89 -2.23 -7.36
CA THR A 76 -4.05 -3.62 -6.96
C THR A 76 -2.96 -3.94 -5.95
N ILE A 77 -3.37 -4.51 -4.83
CA ILE A 77 -2.47 -4.85 -3.73
C ILE A 77 -2.48 -6.36 -3.59
N SER A 78 -1.31 -6.98 -3.58
CA SER A 78 -1.18 -8.42 -3.48
C SER A 78 -0.27 -8.79 -2.32
N TRP A 79 -0.61 -9.87 -1.64
CA TRP A 79 0.21 -10.38 -0.55
C TRP A 79 0.53 -11.85 -0.75
N ARG A 80 0.39 -12.33 -2.00
CA ARG A 80 0.72 -13.71 -2.31
C ARG A 80 2.20 -13.99 -2.09
N HIS A 81 3.04 -13.03 -2.47
CA HIS A 81 4.48 -13.15 -2.31
C HIS A 81 4.98 -11.92 -1.59
N GLU A 82 5.95 -12.11 -0.72
CA GLU A 82 6.57 -10.98 -0.05
C GLU A 82 7.49 -10.27 -1.03
N LYS A 83 7.34 -8.95 -1.13
CA LYS A 83 8.14 -8.17 -2.03
C LYS A 83 9.61 -8.26 -1.65
N GLY A 84 10.46 -8.47 -2.67
CA GLY A 84 11.89 -8.58 -2.43
C GLY A 84 12.35 -9.95 -1.99
N ASN A 85 11.43 -10.88 -1.77
CA ASN A 85 11.75 -12.23 -1.35
C ASN A 85 12.00 -13.08 -2.59
N LYS A 86 13.24 -13.16 -2.99
CA LYS A 86 13.62 -13.88 -4.20
C LYS A 86 13.92 -15.33 -3.91
N LYS A 87 13.70 -16.12 -4.89
CA LYS A 87 14.05 -17.51 -4.81
C LYS A 87 15.20 -17.83 -5.70
#